data_ac1fcda25aafa41d2a1829bc332a8090
#
_entry.id   ac1fcda25aafa41d2a1829bc332a8090
#
_cell.length_a   1.000
_cell.length_b   1.000
_cell.length_c   1.000
_cell.angle_alpha   90.00
_cell.angle_beta   90.00
_cell.angle_gamma   90.00
#
_symmetry.space_group_name_H-M   'P 1'
#
loop_
_entity.id
_entity.type
_entity.pdbx_description
1 polymer ?
#
loop_
_entity_poly.entity_id
_entity_poly.type
_entity_poly.pdbx_seq_one_letter_code
_entity_poly.pdbx_strand_id
1 'polypeptide(L)'
;MKAPSASRSELDALVVGIELTLTSIIQGVALYFLTDNARTVLSLRQIGNWPYVLAGLLIILIFWSRSVLHTLTLIRWPLEFPHNFFYIGCALGEALLFTRIGSPRAWFALSTAYAAIVWPLFAYDLRMVRAREKDSAGDAASRLYALVAHDQWANIGLLMPALFLLNLTSALSIYARPHFFLVEGRHVFLIGAQVVALAVYLVYVIRFFGRLTPLILATRQEWHMETERR
;
A
#
# COMPACT_ATOMS: atom_id res chain seq x y z
N MET A 1 -32.97 -16.82 -15.48
CA MET A 1 -32.20 -17.93 -14.89
C MET A 1 -31.20 -17.32 -13.91
N LYS A 2 -31.38 -17.51 -12.58
CA LYS A 2 -30.34 -17.16 -11.60
C LYS A 2 -29.23 -18.19 -11.73
N ALA A 3 -27.99 -17.75 -12.01
CA ALA A 3 -26.83 -18.63 -11.92
C ALA A 3 -26.74 -19.22 -10.49
N PRO A 4 -26.43 -20.52 -10.36
CA PRO A 4 -26.35 -21.14 -9.04
C PRO A 4 -25.35 -20.41 -8.16
N SER A 5 -25.67 -20.25 -6.87
CA SER A 5 -24.86 -19.53 -5.88
C SER A 5 -23.41 -20.08 -5.76
N ALA A 6 -23.21 -21.36 -6.06
CA ALA A 6 -21.91 -22.01 -6.13
C ALA A 6 -20.97 -21.36 -7.19
N SER A 7 -21.48 -21.01 -8.37
CA SER A 7 -20.66 -20.43 -9.44
C SER A 7 -20.13 -19.02 -9.12
N ARG A 8 -20.85 -18.24 -8.30
CA ARG A 8 -20.41 -16.90 -7.90
C ARG A 8 -19.28 -16.97 -6.85
N SER A 9 -19.39 -17.89 -5.90
CA SER A 9 -18.32 -18.12 -4.90
C SER A 9 -17.02 -18.61 -5.55
N GLU A 10 -17.14 -19.46 -6.58
CA GLU A 10 -15.97 -19.93 -7.35
C GLU A 10 -15.32 -18.80 -8.14
N LEU A 11 -16.11 -17.91 -8.76
CA LEU A 11 -15.60 -16.73 -9.46
C LEU A 11 -14.92 -15.74 -8.50
N ASP A 12 -15.49 -15.50 -7.34
CA ASP A 12 -14.88 -14.63 -6.33
C ASP A 12 -13.54 -15.21 -5.85
N ALA A 13 -13.45 -16.53 -5.61
CA ALA A 13 -12.21 -17.20 -5.22
C ALA A 13 -11.15 -17.14 -6.33
N LEU A 14 -11.55 -17.29 -7.60
CA LEU A 14 -10.67 -17.17 -8.74
C LEU A 14 -10.08 -15.74 -8.85
N VAL A 15 -10.92 -14.72 -8.71
CA VAL A 15 -10.48 -13.30 -8.76
C VAL A 15 -9.52 -12.98 -7.64
N VAL A 16 -9.79 -13.41 -6.41
CA VAL A 16 -8.88 -13.28 -5.27
C VAL A 16 -7.54 -13.97 -5.56
N GLY A 17 -7.56 -15.17 -6.15
CA GLY A 17 -6.34 -15.89 -6.53
C GLY A 17 -5.51 -15.15 -7.59
N ILE A 18 -6.16 -14.57 -8.61
CA ILE A 18 -5.50 -13.76 -9.64
C ILE A 18 -4.86 -12.51 -9.02
N GLU A 19 -5.59 -11.78 -8.17
CA GLU A 19 -5.08 -10.57 -7.50
C GLU A 19 -3.90 -10.86 -6.58
N LEU A 20 -3.95 -11.91 -5.78
CA LEU A 20 -2.83 -12.31 -4.92
C LEU A 20 -1.60 -12.71 -5.73
N THR A 21 -1.80 -13.40 -6.86
CA THR A 21 -0.72 -13.78 -7.76
C THR A 21 -0.09 -12.55 -8.40
N LEU A 22 -0.91 -11.64 -8.93
CA LEU A 22 -0.45 -10.38 -9.52
C LEU A 22 0.33 -9.55 -8.51
N THR A 23 -0.21 -9.38 -7.30
CA THR A 23 0.45 -8.70 -6.17
C THR A 23 1.81 -9.32 -5.87
N SER A 24 1.89 -10.64 -5.79
CA SER A 24 3.14 -11.35 -5.46
C SER A 24 4.21 -11.15 -6.54
N ILE A 25 3.83 -11.23 -7.82
CA ILE A 25 4.76 -11.00 -8.93
C ILE A 25 5.31 -9.56 -8.89
N ILE A 26 4.42 -8.59 -8.73
CA ILE A 26 4.78 -7.18 -8.75
C ILE A 26 5.68 -6.82 -7.56
N GLN A 27 5.35 -7.30 -6.35
CA GLN A 27 6.17 -7.08 -5.17
C GLN A 27 7.52 -7.84 -5.25
N GLY A 28 7.55 -8.99 -5.93
CA GLY A 28 8.79 -9.67 -6.24
C GLY A 28 9.73 -8.85 -7.12
N VAL A 29 9.19 -8.16 -8.13
CA VAL A 29 9.96 -7.23 -8.98
C VAL A 29 10.47 -6.04 -8.17
N ALA A 30 9.64 -5.41 -7.34
CA ALA A 30 10.06 -4.30 -6.48
C ALA A 30 11.17 -4.73 -5.50
N LEU A 31 11.03 -5.89 -4.88
CA LEU A 31 12.04 -6.47 -3.99
C LEU A 31 13.36 -6.77 -4.73
N TYR A 32 13.28 -7.24 -5.98
CA TYR A 32 14.46 -7.42 -6.81
C TYR A 32 15.23 -6.11 -7.00
N PHE A 33 14.55 -5.03 -7.41
CA PHE A 33 15.19 -3.72 -7.56
C PHE A 33 15.77 -3.19 -6.24
N LEU A 34 15.07 -3.39 -5.13
CA LEU A 34 15.58 -2.99 -3.82
C LEU A 34 16.86 -3.76 -3.46
N THR A 35 16.87 -5.08 -3.63
CA THR A 35 18.02 -5.93 -3.28
C THR A 35 19.22 -5.70 -4.18
N ASP A 36 19.01 -5.47 -5.48
CA ASP A 36 20.08 -5.17 -6.42
C ASP A 36 20.77 -3.84 -6.09
N ASN A 37 19.99 -2.79 -5.80
CA ASN A 37 20.54 -1.51 -5.36
C ASN A 37 21.16 -1.58 -3.95
N ALA A 38 20.57 -2.34 -3.03
CA ALA A 38 21.15 -2.57 -1.70
C ALA A 38 22.52 -3.28 -1.79
N ARG A 39 22.68 -4.23 -2.71
CA ARG A 39 23.96 -4.89 -2.97
C ARG A 39 25.05 -3.87 -3.36
N THR A 40 24.72 -2.90 -4.19
CA THR A 40 25.65 -1.82 -4.56
C THR A 40 26.06 -0.98 -3.34
N VAL A 41 25.10 -0.61 -2.50
CA VAL A 41 25.35 0.13 -1.25
C VAL A 41 26.28 -0.66 -0.30
N LEU A 42 26.04 -1.96 -0.19
CA LEU A 42 26.87 -2.88 0.60
C LEU A 42 28.29 -2.98 0.06
N SER A 43 28.45 -3.26 -1.23
CA SER A 43 29.76 -3.48 -1.87
C SER A 43 30.64 -2.24 -1.80
N LEU A 44 30.05 -1.04 -1.89
CA LEU A 44 30.76 0.24 -1.82
C LEU A 44 30.89 0.79 -0.38
N ARG A 45 30.45 0.03 0.64
CA ARG A 45 30.44 0.43 2.06
C ARG A 45 29.79 1.82 2.30
N GLN A 46 28.79 2.15 1.54
CA GLN A 46 28.06 3.44 1.63
C GLN A 46 27.08 3.45 2.81
N ILE A 47 27.61 3.50 4.03
CA ILE A 47 26.79 3.42 5.26
C ILE A 47 25.68 4.49 5.29
N GLY A 48 25.93 5.70 4.78
CA GLY A 48 24.95 6.77 4.71
C GLY A 48 23.71 6.49 3.84
N ASN A 49 23.78 5.48 2.96
CA ASN A 49 22.68 5.08 2.09
C ASN A 49 21.79 3.96 2.67
N TRP A 50 22.19 3.33 3.78
CA TRP A 50 21.40 2.28 4.43
C TRP A 50 19.97 2.71 4.83
N PRO A 51 19.74 3.94 5.33
CA PRO A 51 18.39 4.37 5.65
C PRO A 51 17.45 4.38 4.42
N TYR A 52 17.98 4.58 3.21
CA TYR A 52 17.19 4.49 1.97
C TYR A 52 16.77 3.05 1.67
N VAL A 53 17.65 2.08 1.91
CA VAL A 53 17.31 0.64 1.78
C VAL A 53 16.23 0.27 2.78
N LEU A 54 16.36 0.72 4.03
CA LEU A 54 15.35 0.48 5.07
C LEU A 54 14.01 1.14 4.72
N ALA A 55 14.02 2.38 4.24
CA ALA A 55 12.82 3.07 3.78
C ALA A 55 12.15 2.29 2.62
N GLY A 56 12.93 1.81 1.65
CA GLY A 56 12.43 0.97 0.55
C GLY A 56 11.78 -0.32 1.05
N LEU A 57 12.41 -1.01 2.00
CA LEU A 57 11.81 -2.20 2.60
C LEU A 57 10.49 -1.91 3.32
N LEU A 58 10.43 -0.81 4.08
CA LEU A 58 9.19 -0.39 4.76
C LEU A 58 8.08 -0.06 3.75
N ILE A 59 8.40 0.60 2.63
CA ILE A 59 7.44 0.87 1.56
C ILE A 59 6.87 -0.45 1.00
N ILE A 60 7.73 -1.43 0.66
CA ILE A 60 7.29 -2.76 0.19
C ILE A 60 6.35 -3.41 1.21
N LEU A 61 6.75 -3.46 2.49
CA LEU A 61 5.96 -4.10 3.54
C LEU A 61 4.60 -3.42 3.73
N ILE A 62 4.55 -2.08 3.69
CA ILE A 62 3.30 -1.32 3.79
C ILE A 62 2.41 -1.62 2.58
N PHE A 63 2.96 -1.50 1.36
CA PHE A 63 2.20 -1.71 0.14
C PHE A 63 1.67 -3.14 0.05
N TRP A 64 2.50 -4.15 0.33
CA TRP A 64 2.08 -5.55 0.38
C TRP A 64 0.97 -5.79 1.42
N SER A 65 1.14 -5.27 2.63
CA SER A 65 0.14 -5.42 3.69
C SER A 65 -1.19 -4.77 3.31
N ARG A 66 -1.16 -3.59 2.69
CA ARG A 66 -2.36 -2.89 2.20
C ARG A 66 -3.05 -3.67 1.08
N SER A 67 -2.28 -4.25 0.17
CA SER A 67 -2.80 -5.07 -0.93
C SER A 67 -3.50 -6.33 -0.43
N VAL A 68 -2.88 -7.05 0.51
CA VAL A 68 -3.51 -8.24 1.12
C VAL A 68 -4.82 -7.86 1.82
N LEU A 69 -4.80 -6.76 2.58
CA LEU A 69 -5.99 -6.26 3.26
C LEU A 69 -7.10 -5.93 2.26
N HIS A 70 -6.78 -5.21 1.19
CA HIS A 70 -7.72 -4.87 0.13
C HIS A 70 -8.30 -6.13 -0.54
N THR A 71 -7.45 -7.07 -0.91
CA THR A 71 -7.87 -8.33 -1.55
C THR A 71 -8.80 -9.13 -0.64
N LEU A 72 -8.52 -9.22 0.65
CA LEU A 72 -9.35 -9.99 1.59
C LEU A 72 -10.71 -9.34 1.91
N THR A 73 -10.84 -8.02 1.72
CA THR A 73 -12.04 -7.27 2.11
C THR A 73 -12.91 -6.84 0.94
N LEU A 74 -12.30 -6.43 -0.17
CA LEU A 74 -13.01 -5.72 -1.25
C LEU A 74 -13.09 -6.49 -2.56
N ILE A 75 -12.07 -7.31 -2.87
CA ILE A 75 -11.97 -7.96 -4.16
C ILE A 75 -13.02 -9.06 -4.31
N ARG A 76 -13.85 -8.93 -5.34
CA ARG A 76 -14.89 -9.86 -5.75
C ARG A 76 -15.13 -9.71 -7.25
N TRP A 77 -15.80 -10.68 -7.84
CA TRP A 77 -16.26 -10.57 -9.22
C TRP A 77 -17.34 -9.46 -9.39
N PRO A 78 -17.31 -8.64 -10.45
CA PRO A 78 -16.32 -8.61 -11.54
C PRO A 78 -15.01 -7.92 -11.15
N LEU A 79 -13.93 -8.26 -11.90
CA LEU A 79 -12.61 -7.65 -11.72
C LEU A 79 -12.62 -6.16 -12.03
N GLU A 80 -12.07 -5.35 -11.15
CA GLU A 80 -12.02 -3.89 -11.26
C GLU A 80 -10.73 -3.44 -12.00
N PHE A 81 -10.79 -3.41 -13.32
CA PHE A 81 -9.63 -3.05 -14.17
C PHE A 81 -8.98 -1.70 -13.81
N PRO A 82 -9.73 -0.59 -13.54
CA PRO A 82 -9.10 0.67 -13.17
C PRO A 82 -8.28 0.58 -11.88
N HIS A 83 -8.77 -0.18 -10.88
CA HIS A 83 -8.03 -0.44 -9.66
C HIS A 83 -6.70 -1.13 -9.95
N ASN A 84 -6.71 -2.17 -10.78
CA ASN A 84 -5.51 -2.92 -11.14
C ASN A 84 -4.49 -2.08 -11.93
N PHE A 85 -4.94 -1.19 -12.79
CA PHE A 85 -4.04 -0.27 -13.49
C PHE A 85 -3.37 0.72 -12.53
N PHE A 86 -4.11 1.27 -11.56
CA PHE A 86 -3.52 2.11 -10.50
C PHE A 86 -2.52 1.31 -9.67
N TYR A 87 -2.87 0.08 -9.33
CA TYR A 87 -2.00 -0.81 -8.57
C TYR A 87 -0.68 -1.10 -9.30
N ILE A 88 -0.74 -1.46 -10.58
CA ILE A 88 0.45 -1.65 -11.43
C ILE A 88 1.26 -0.36 -11.52
N GLY A 89 0.61 0.79 -11.68
CA GLY A 89 1.26 2.10 -11.72
C GLY A 89 2.01 2.42 -10.41
N CYS A 90 1.41 2.13 -9.25
CA CYS A 90 2.07 2.26 -7.96
C CYS A 90 3.30 1.37 -7.85
N ALA A 91 3.21 0.11 -8.26
CA ALA A 91 4.32 -0.83 -8.21
C ALA A 91 5.48 -0.46 -9.15
N LEU A 92 5.17 0.06 -10.34
CA LEU A 92 6.19 0.61 -11.24
C LEU A 92 6.87 1.85 -10.63
N GLY A 93 6.10 2.72 -9.97
CA GLY A 93 6.62 3.87 -9.24
C GLY A 93 7.55 3.46 -8.10
N GLU A 94 7.19 2.41 -7.38
CA GLU A 94 8.00 1.82 -6.31
C GLU A 94 9.32 1.26 -6.86
N ALA A 95 9.28 0.44 -7.90
CA ALA A 95 10.46 -0.09 -8.56
C ALA A 95 11.39 1.01 -9.07
N LEU A 96 10.82 2.06 -9.69
CA LEU A 96 11.58 3.22 -10.17
C LEU A 96 12.24 3.99 -9.02
N LEU A 97 11.55 4.15 -7.89
CA LEU A 97 12.08 4.78 -6.68
C LEU A 97 13.33 4.06 -6.20
N PHE A 98 13.33 2.72 -6.17
CA PHE A 98 14.46 1.93 -5.67
C PHE A 98 15.71 2.04 -6.56
N THR A 99 15.58 2.37 -7.83
CA THR A 99 16.75 2.67 -8.68
C THR A 99 17.49 3.93 -8.27
N ARG A 100 16.94 4.73 -7.33
CA ARG A 100 17.50 6.02 -6.90
C ARG A 100 18.06 5.99 -5.47
N ILE A 101 18.28 4.80 -4.90
CA ILE A 101 19.07 4.63 -3.67
C ILE A 101 20.46 5.22 -3.90
N GLY A 102 20.90 6.09 -3.01
CA GLY A 102 22.18 6.82 -3.16
C GLY A 102 22.08 8.16 -3.89
N SER A 103 20.89 8.54 -4.36
CA SER A 103 20.63 9.87 -4.92
C SER A 103 19.54 10.59 -4.12
N PRO A 104 19.86 11.28 -3.01
CA PRO A 104 18.87 11.85 -2.10
C PRO A 104 17.86 12.77 -2.78
N ARG A 105 18.33 13.61 -3.72
CA ARG A 105 17.47 14.50 -4.50
C ARG A 105 16.42 13.74 -5.30
N ALA A 106 16.86 12.74 -6.06
CA ALA A 106 15.96 11.95 -6.90
C ALA A 106 15.05 11.07 -6.05
N TRP A 107 15.53 10.52 -4.92
CA TRP A 107 14.75 9.73 -4.00
C TRP A 107 13.54 10.51 -3.48
N PHE A 108 13.74 11.68 -2.88
CA PHE A 108 12.64 12.47 -2.31
C PHE A 108 11.69 13.02 -3.38
N ALA A 109 12.20 13.39 -4.56
CA ALA A 109 11.36 13.81 -5.69
C ALA A 109 10.45 12.66 -6.16
N LEU A 110 11.00 11.45 -6.33
CA LEU A 110 10.22 10.27 -6.72
C LEU A 110 9.31 9.77 -5.60
N SER A 111 9.73 9.85 -4.33
CA SER A 111 8.87 9.53 -3.18
C SER A 111 7.65 10.48 -3.12
N THR A 112 7.84 11.76 -3.47
CA THR A 112 6.73 12.72 -3.58
C THR A 112 5.78 12.33 -4.70
N ALA A 113 6.31 12.02 -5.89
CA ALA A 113 5.51 11.58 -7.03
C ALA A 113 4.78 10.25 -6.72
N TYR A 114 5.45 9.31 -6.09
CA TYR A 114 4.88 8.04 -5.65
C TYR A 114 3.71 8.26 -4.68
N ALA A 115 3.88 9.09 -3.65
CA ALA A 115 2.79 9.42 -2.73
C ALA A 115 1.59 10.08 -3.44
N ALA A 116 1.86 10.93 -4.45
CA ALA A 116 0.82 11.56 -5.26
C ALA A 116 0.04 10.54 -6.13
N ILE A 117 0.69 9.45 -6.58
CA ILE A 117 0.04 8.36 -7.34
C ILE A 117 -0.76 7.45 -6.41
N VAL A 118 -0.22 7.13 -5.22
CA VAL A 118 -0.89 6.26 -4.24
C VAL A 118 -2.13 6.93 -3.63
N TRP A 119 -2.13 8.25 -3.49
CA TRP A 119 -3.25 8.97 -2.88
C TRP A 119 -4.60 8.77 -3.60
N PRO A 120 -4.71 8.95 -4.95
CA PRO A 120 -5.93 8.64 -5.69
C PRO A 120 -6.37 7.17 -5.59
N LEU A 121 -5.44 6.22 -5.43
CA LEU A 121 -5.77 4.82 -5.22
C LEU A 121 -6.63 4.65 -3.95
N PHE A 122 -6.25 5.27 -2.82
CA PHE A 122 -7.06 5.24 -1.61
C PHE A 122 -8.46 5.87 -1.79
N ALA A 123 -8.57 6.93 -2.59
CA ALA A 123 -9.85 7.54 -2.89
C ALA A 123 -10.73 6.60 -3.75
N TYR A 124 -10.14 5.88 -4.70
CA TYR A 124 -10.82 4.87 -5.48
C TYR A 124 -11.28 3.70 -4.60
N ASP A 125 -10.41 3.20 -3.72
CA ASP A 125 -10.73 2.15 -2.75
C ASP A 125 -11.91 2.54 -1.85
N LEU A 126 -11.94 3.78 -1.36
CA LEU A 126 -13.07 4.28 -0.57
C LEU A 126 -14.39 4.22 -1.35
N ARG A 127 -14.36 4.51 -2.66
CA ARG A 127 -15.55 4.38 -3.52
C ARG A 127 -16.01 2.92 -3.59
N MET A 128 -15.07 1.99 -3.75
CA MET A 128 -15.38 0.55 -3.77
C MET A 128 -15.94 0.06 -2.43
N VAL A 129 -15.34 0.48 -1.31
CA VAL A 129 -15.83 0.16 0.06
C VAL A 129 -17.29 0.57 0.21
N ARG A 130 -17.62 1.82 -0.16
CA ARG A 130 -19.00 2.35 -0.06
C ARG A 130 -19.99 1.63 -0.96
N ALA A 131 -19.55 1.18 -2.15
CA ALA A 131 -20.40 0.36 -3.02
C ALA A 131 -20.69 -0.99 -2.37
N ARG A 132 -19.67 -1.65 -1.81
CA ARG A 132 -19.83 -2.95 -1.11
C ARG A 132 -20.66 -2.84 0.17
N GLU A 133 -20.53 -1.75 0.92
CA GLU A 133 -21.32 -1.50 2.12
C GLU A 133 -22.82 -1.45 1.80
N LYS A 134 -23.23 -0.78 0.72
CA LYS A 134 -24.62 -0.70 0.27
C LYS A 134 -25.20 -2.05 -0.14
N ASP A 135 -24.36 -2.93 -0.68
CA ASP A 135 -24.78 -4.26 -1.18
C ASP A 135 -24.77 -5.32 -0.06
N SER A 136 -24.26 -4.98 1.14
CA SER A 136 -24.12 -5.93 2.24
C SER A 136 -25.39 -5.98 3.10
N ALA A 137 -25.87 -7.19 3.43
CA ALA A 137 -27.10 -7.42 4.19
C ALA A 137 -26.85 -7.84 5.66
N GLY A 138 -25.59 -8.11 6.07
CA GLY A 138 -25.25 -8.59 7.42
C GLY A 138 -24.70 -7.51 8.35
N ASP A 139 -24.90 -7.69 9.68
CA ASP A 139 -24.39 -6.74 10.68
C ASP A 139 -22.85 -6.78 10.76
N ALA A 140 -22.23 -7.97 10.68
CA ALA A 140 -20.78 -8.09 10.66
C ALA A 140 -20.17 -7.47 9.38
N ALA A 141 -20.81 -7.66 8.23
CA ALA A 141 -20.39 -7.04 6.97
C ALA A 141 -20.46 -5.51 7.03
N SER A 142 -21.54 -4.95 7.59
CA SER A 142 -21.70 -3.50 7.76
C SER A 142 -20.58 -2.93 8.65
N ARG A 143 -20.29 -3.57 9.79
CA ARG A 143 -19.18 -3.16 10.69
C ARG A 143 -17.81 -3.27 10.01
N LEU A 144 -17.60 -4.32 9.20
CA LEU A 144 -16.37 -4.50 8.44
C LEU A 144 -16.14 -3.33 7.49
N TYR A 145 -17.14 -3.02 6.65
CA TYR A 145 -17.01 -1.94 5.65
C TYR A 145 -16.94 -0.55 6.31
N ALA A 146 -17.66 -0.31 7.40
CA ALA A 146 -17.54 0.93 8.16
C ALA A 146 -16.12 1.14 8.71
N LEU A 147 -15.51 0.07 9.25
CA LEU A 147 -14.13 0.12 9.75
C LEU A 147 -13.13 0.36 8.61
N VAL A 148 -13.29 -0.32 7.46
CA VAL A 148 -12.43 -0.12 6.29
C VAL A 148 -12.61 1.28 5.71
N ALA A 149 -13.84 1.81 5.64
CA ALA A 149 -14.10 3.17 5.17
C ALA A 149 -13.42 4.22 6.08
N HIS A 150 -13.47 4.01 7.40
CA HIS A 150 -12.78 4.90 8.35
C HIS A 150 -11.26 4.89 8.13
N ASP A 151 -10.67 3.72 7.90
CA ASP A 151 -9.25 3.58 7.58
C ASP A 151 -8.89 4.29 6.27
N GLN A 152 -9.72 4.15 5.22
CA GLN A 152 -9.49 4.86 3.95
C GLN A 152 -9.52 6.39 4.15
N TRP A 153 -10.45 6.91 4.96
CA TRP A 153 -10.48 8.33 5.30
C TRP A 153 -9.24 8.79 6.06
N ALA A 154 -8.72 7.98 7.00
CA ALA A 154 -7.47 8.30 7.69
C ALA A 154 -6.28 8.35 6.71
N ASN A 155 -6.24 7.44 5.73
CA ASN A 155 -5.21 7.46 4.70
C ASN A 155 -5.33 8.69 3.78
N ILE A 156 -6.53 9.02 3.29
CA ILE A 156 -6.77 10.15 2.38
C ILE A 156 -6.54 11.49 3.07
N GLY A 157 -7.02 11.65 4.31
CA GLY A 157 -7.06 12.93 5.00
C GLY A 157 -5.83 13.25 5.86
N LEU A 158 -5.06 12.24 6.26
CA LEU A 158 -3.93 12.43 7.18
C LEU A 158 -2.65 11.77 6.70
N LEU A 159 -2.65 10.44 6.49
CA LEU A 159 -1.40 9.69 6.32
C LEU A 159 -0.73 9.98 4.97
N MET A 160 -1.49 9.96 3.87
CA MET A 160 -0.94 10.28 2.55
C MET A 160 -0.55 11.75 2.40
N PRO A 161 -1.36 12.73 2.83
CA PRO A 161 -0.93 14.13 2.89
C PRO A 161 0.35 14.35 3.71
N ALA A 162 0.45 13.72 4.88
CA ALA A 162 1.64 13.86 5.73
C ALA A 162 2.89 13.29 5.05
N LEU A 163 2.81 12.09 4.45
CA LEU A 163 3.92 11.50 3.71
C LEU A 163 4.27 12.31 2.45
N PHE A 164 3.27 12.79 1.72
CA PHE A 164 3.48 13.65 0.56
C PHE A 164 4.23 14.93 0.95
N LEU A 165 3.75 15.64 1.98
CA LEU A 165 4.37 16.89 2.46
C LEU A 165 5.77 16.65 3.02
N LEU A 166 6.00 15.57 3.77
CA LEU A 166 7.33 15.20 4.27
C LEU A 166 8.31 15.02 3.11
N ASN A 167 7.93 14.28 2.07
CA ASN A 167 8.81 14.04 0.93
C ASN A 167 9.00 15.30 0.07
N LEU A 168 7.94 16.07 -0.16
CA LEU A 168 8.00 17.31 -0.90
C LEU A 168 8.90 18.34 -0.22
N THR A 169 8.71 18.56 1.08
CA THR A 169 9.54 19.50 1.84
C THR A 169 10.99 19.05 1.90
N SER A 170 11.24 17.74 2.00
CA SER A 170 12.60 17.18 1.93
C SER A 170 13.24 17.42 0.56
N ALA A 171 12.52 17.15 -0.53
CA ALA A 171 12.99 17.41 -1.89
C ALA A 171 13.31 18.91 -2.09
N LEU A 172 12.39 19.80 -1.71
CA LEU A 172 12.57 21.25 -1.83
C LEU A 172 13.73 21.76 -0.97
N SER A 173 13.90 21.24 0.25
CA SER A 173 15.01 21.59 1.13
C SER A 173 16.37 21.23 0.52
N ILE A 174 16.48 20.02 -0.06
CA ILE A 174 17.71 19.59 -0.76
C ILE A 174 17.96 20.45 -2.00
N TYR A 175 16.89 20.82 -2.72
CA TYR A 175 17.01 21.68 -3.90
C TYR A 175 17.46 23.09 -3.55
N ALA A 176 16.90 23.66 -2.47
CA ALA A 176 17.20 25.01 -2.02
C ALA A 176 18.62 25.13 -1.40
N ARG A 177 19.10 24.08 -0.72
CA ARG A 177 20.39 24.09 -0.01
C ARG A 177 21.22 22.84 -0.32
N PRO A 178 21.64 22.63 -1.57
CA PRO A 178 22.29 21.39 -2.00
C PRO A 178 23.60 21.12 -1.27
N HIS A 179 24.42 22.15 -1.00
CA HIS A 179 25.68 22.01 -0.27
C HIS A 179 25.45 21.44 1.13
N PHE A 180 24.55 22.05 1.91
CA PHE A 180 24.22 21.63 3.27
C PHE A 180 23.71 20.18 3.33
N PHE A 181 22.79 19.81 2.45
CA PHE A 181 22.20 18.47 2.52
C PHE A 181 23.07 17.39 1.86
N LEU A 182 23.71 17.68 0.73
CA LEU A 182 24.42 16.64 -0.05
C LEU A 182 25.92 16.58 0.29
N VAL A 183 26.60 17.74 0.43
CA VAL A 183 28.05 17.76 0.70
C VAL A 183 28.32 17.52 2.19
N GLU A 184 27.56 18.17 3.08
CA GLU A 184 27.67 17.94 4.53
C GLU A 184 26.94 16.67 5.02
N GLY A 185 26.26 15.95 4.13
CA GLY A 185 25.58 14.68 4.43
C GLY A 185 24.32 14.80 5.29
N ARG A 186 23.75 16.03 5.46
CA ARG A 186 22.57 16.26 6.33
C ARG A 186 21.27 15.64 5.78
N HIS A 187 21.26 15.15 4.55
CA HIS A 187 20.13 14.37 4.00
C HIS A 187 19.78 13.15 4.87
N VAL A 188 20.73 12.65 5.67
CA VAL A 188 20.50 11.51 6.59
C VAL A 188 19.39 11.81 7.61
N PHE A 189 19.24 13.05 8.06
CA PHE A 189 18.14 13.44 8.96
C PHE A 189 16.79 13.38 8.24
N LEU A 190 16.72 13.77 6.96
CA LEU A 190 15.50 13.73 6.18
C LEU A 190 15.05 12.28 5.93
N ILE A 191 15.97 11.41 5.52
CA ILE A 191 15.66 10.00 5.33
C ILE A 191 15.35 9.31 6.67
N GLY A 192 16.00 9.69 7.76
CA GLY A 192 15.67 9.22 9.10
C GLY A 192 14.24 9.57 9.50
N ALA A 193 13.79 10.80 9.23
CA ALA A 193 12.40 11.21 9.47
C ALA A 193 11.42 10.41 8.61
N GLN A 194 11.76 10.13 7.33
CA GLN A 194 10.94 9.29 6.45
C GLN A 194 10.84 7.84 6.98
N VAL A 195 11.96 7.25 7.42
CA VAL A 195 11.98 5.90 8.01
C VAL A 195 11.08 5.83 9.24
N VAL A 196 11.16 6.82 10.14
CA VAL A 196 10.29 6.88 11.33
C VAL A 196 8.82 7.00 10.92
N ALA A 197 8.48 7.87 9.99
CA ALA A 197 7.11 8.03 9.51
C ALA A 197 6.56 6.72 8.88
N LEU A 198 7.36 6.04 8.06
CA LEU A 198 7.00 4.76 7.46
C LEU A 198 6.87 3.65 8.52
N ALA A 199 7.76 3.59 9.51
CA ALA A 199 7.67 2.64 10.60
C ALA A 199 6.40 2.84 11.43
N VAL A 200 6.04 4.09 11.76
CA VAL A 200 4.78 4.43 12.43
C VAL A 200 3.59 4.00 11.58
N TYR A 201 3.64 4.24 10.28
CA TYR A 201 2.58 3.81 9.37
C TYR A 201 2.46 2.29 9.29
N LEU A 202 3.57 1.55 9.22
CA LEU A 202 3.54 0.08 9.25
C LEU A 202 2.93 -0.46 10.55
N VAL A 203 3.29 0.12 11.70
CA VAL A 203 2.67 -0.24 13.00
C VAL A 203 1.17 0.03 13.00
N TYR A 204 0.74 1.15 12.42
CA TYR A 204 -0.67 1.45 12.24
C TYR A 204 -1.38 0.37 11.40
N VAL A 205 -0.81 -0.03 10.25
CA VAL A 205 -1.36 -1.07 9.36
C VAL A 205 -1.47 -2.41 10.08
N ILE A 206 -0.44 -2.83 10.82
CA ILE A 206 -0.44 -4.09 11.57
C ILE A 206 -1.55 -4.08 12.65
N ARG A 207 -1.68 -2.99 13.40
CA ARG A 207 -2.74 -2.85 14.41
C ARG A 207 -4.13 -2.84 13.80
N PHE A 208 -4.29 -2.18 12.65
CA PHE A 208 -5.54 -2.16 11.91
C PHE A 208 -5.92 -3.57 11.43
N PHE A 209 -4.96 -4.33 10.90
CA PHE A 209 -5.17 -5.72 10.48
C PHE A 209 -5.67 -6.60 11.64
N GLY A 210 -5.10 -6.45 12.83
CA GLY A 210 -5.53 -7.17 14.02
C GLY A 210 -7.00 -6.88 14.42
N ARG A 211 -7.48 -5.66 14.20
CA ARG A 211 -8.89 -5.29 14.42
C ARG A 211 -9.83 -5.82 13.33
N LEU A 212 -9.32 -5.94 12.12
CA LEU A 212 -10.10 -6.34 10.95
C LEU A 212 -10.34 -7.86 10.90
N THR A 213 -9.36 -8.66 11.29
CA THR A 213 -9.39 -10.12 11.21
C THR A 213 -10.66 -10.76 11.83
N PRO A 214 -11.10 -10.42 13.05
CA PRO A 214 -12.30 -11.02 13.64
C PRO A 214 -13.57 -10.65 12.84
N LEU A 215 -13.64 -9.44 12.24
CA LEU A 215 -14.78 -9.03 11.45
C LEU A 215 -14.83 -9.77 10.10
N ILE A 216 -13.68 -10.02 9.47
CA ILE A 216 -13.62 -10.84 8.25
C ILE A 216 -14.15 -12.25 8.53
N LEU A 217 -13.72 -12.86 9.63
CA LEU A 217 -14.16 -14.20 10.01
C LEU A 217 -15.67 -14.24 10.30
N ALA A 218 -16.19 -13.28 11.08
CA ALA A 218 -17.61 -13.17 11.37
C ALA A 218 -18.46 -12.99 10.11
N THR A 219 -18.03 -12.13 9.20
CA THR A 219 -18.72 -11.89 7.91
C THR A 219 -18.77 -13.17 7.07
N ARG A 220 -17.69 -13.96 7.04
CA ARG A 220 -17.67 -15.24 6.31
C ARG A 220 -18.63 -16.26 6.95
N GLN A 221 -18.72 -16.32 8.26
CA GLN A 221 -19.65 -17.20 8.96
C GLN A 221 -21.11 -16.83 8.69
N GLU A 222 -21.46 -15.54 8.70
CA GLU A 222 -22.81 -15.08 8.33
C GLU A 222 -23.20 -15.55 6.93
N TRP A 223 -22.31 -15.43 5.94
CA TRP A 223 -22.57 -15.85 4.58
C TRP A 223 -22.78 -17.38 4.44
N HIS A 224 -22.00 -18.19 5.15
CA HIS A 224 -22.19 -19.64 5.15
C HIS A 224 -23.57 -20.01 5.72
N MET A 225 -23.97 -19.42 6.83
CA MET A 225 -25.28 -19.70 7.44
C MET A 225 -26.45 -19.25 6.57
N GLU A 226 -26.32 -18.13 5.83
CA GLU A 226 -27.36 -17.70 4.86
C GLU A 226 -27.48 -18.65 3.66
N THR A 227 -26.35 -19.20 3.21
CA THR A 227 -26.34 -20.15 2.07
C THR A 227 -26.97 -21.49 2.45
N GLU A 228 -26.79 -21.95 3.69
CA GLU A 228 -27.41 -23.21 4.18
C GLU A 228 -28.92 -23.07 4.46
N ARG A 229 -29.43 -21.85 4.69
CA ARG A 229 -30.86 -21.58 4.90
C ARG A 229 -31.69 -21.44 3.61
N ARG A 230 -31.04 -21.32 2.48
CA ARG A 230 -31.68 -21.18 1.14
C ARG A 230 -31.70 -22.49 0.37
#